data_c754784d7aa2871c812c858c1b6b1769
#
_entry.id   c754784d7aa2871c812c858c1b6b1769
#
_cell.length_a   1.000
_cell.length_b   1.000
_cell.length_c   1.000
_cell.angle_alpha   90.00
_cell.angle_beta   90.00
_cell.angle_gamma   90.00
#
_symmetry.space_group_name_H-M   'P 1'
#
loop_
_entity.id
_entity.type
_entity.pdbx_description
1 polymer ?
#
loop_
_entity_poly.entity_id
_entity_poly.type
_entity_poly.pdbx_seq_one_letter_code
_entity_poly.pdbx_strand_id
1 'polypeptide(L)'
;MSLSGKRIFITGGAGFIGTTLARRLVDENEVVALDNLHRDALSGTDLATHPNFAFHAADVLDADRVRELAAGATHVVHAAAIAGVDTVLQSPVRTMRVNVIGTYNVLEAALATLGTVERFLDFSTSEVFGTHAYNVKEGQVSTIGSVGEARWTYAVSKLAGEHMAHAYHDELGLPTVTVHPFNVYGPGQIGGGAIRAFIETALAGRGLTIHGDGSQIRAWCYVDDMVVALLLCLERPEAVGQAFNVGNARSAVTIYDLAQRVQRLAGSPGGIVFRPLHYADVELRIPNVGKARELLGWEAKVDLDEGIERTIAWYRQKLEA
;
A
#
# COMPACT_ATOMS: atom_id res chain seq x y z
N MET A 1 2.45 16.67 -17.61
CA MET A 1 0.99 16.94 -17.76
C MET A 1 0.34 16.44 -16.49
N SER A 2 -0.54 17.17 -15.87
CA SER A 2 -1.28 16.68 -14.70
C SER A 2 -2.44 15.79 -15.17
N LEU A 3 -2.72 14.68 -14.46
CA LEU A 3 -3.85 13.81 -14.71
C LEU A 3 -5.14 14.59 -14.43
N SER A 4 -5.88 14.95 -15.45
CA SER A 4 -7.08 15.80 -15.33
C SER A 4 -8.17 15.38 -16.32
N GLY A 5 -9.46 15.57 -15.95
CA GLY A 5 -10.61 15.20 -16.76
C GLY A 5 -10.79 13.69 -16.95
N LYS A 6 -10.26 12.86 -16.05
CA LYS A 6 -10.30 11.41 -16.11
C LYS A 6 -11.39 10.83 -15.21
N ARG A 7 -11.91 9.66 -15.58
CA ARG A 7 -12.72 8.83 -14.69
C ARG A 7 -11.82 7.73 -14.11
N ILE A 8 -11.62 7.75 -12.79
CA ILE A 8 -10.68 6.89 -12.07
C ILE A 8 -11.44 5.95 -11.14
N PHE A 9 -11.35 4.65 -11.37
CA PHE A 9 -11.92 3.63 -10.51
C PHE A 9 -10.86 3.10 -9.54
N ILE A 10 -11.14 3.17 -8.23
CA ILE A 10 -10.20 2.74 -7.17
C ILE A 10 -10.86 1.68 -6.31
N THR A 11 -10.35 0.44 -6.34
CA THR A 11 -10.71 -0.58 -5.35
C THR A 11 -9.79 -0.45 -4.13
N GLY A 12 -10.34 -0.67 -2.93
CA GLY A 12 -9.61 -0.35 -1.70
C GLY A 12 -9.57 1.17 -1.43
N GLY A 13 -10.53 1.91 -1.99
CA GLY A 13 -10.58 3.37 -1.97
C GLY A 13 -10.85 3.98 -0.58
N ALA A 14 -11.41 3.22 0.37
CA ALA A 14 -11.53 3.64 1.76
C ALA A 14 -10.32 3.24 2.62
N GLY A 15 -9.35 2.51 2.06
CA GLY A 15 -8.10 2.18 2.72
C GLY A 15 -7.15 3.38 2.82
N PHE A 16 -6.11 3.27 3.64
CA PHE A 16 -5.13 4.33 3.92
C PHE A 16 -4.54 4.97 2.65
N ILE A 17 -3.92 4.16 1.77
CA ILE A 17 -3.29 4.67 0.54
C ILE A 17 -4.36 5.10 -0.47
N GLY A 18 -5.46 4.32 -0.61
CA GLY A 18 -6.56 4.63 -1.51
C GLY A 18 -7.22 5.98 -1.23
N THR A 19 -7.53 6.28 0.03
CA THR A 19 -8.09 7.55 0.47
C THR A 19 -7.12 8.72 0.22
N THR A 20 -5.82 8.52 0.50
CA THR A 20 -4.80 9.56 0.28
C THR A 20 -4.61 9.85 -1.21
N LEU A 21 -4.62 8.81 -2.06
CA LEU A 21 -4.55 8.97 -3.52
C LEU A 21 -5.81 9.65 -4.07
N ALA A 22 -7.00 9.23 -3.63
CA ALA A 22 -8.27 9.80 -4.06
C ALA A 22 -8.34 11.31 -3.79
N ARG A 23 -7.86 11.76 -2.62
CA ARG A 23 -7.76 13.20 -2.28
C ARG A 23 -6.89 14.01 -3.24
N ARG A 24 -5.85 13.41 -3.79
CA ARG A 24 -4.96 14.09 -4.74
C ARG A 24 -5.51 14.12 -6.16
N LEU A 25 -6.51 13.30 -6.45
CA LEU A 25 -7.10 13.15 -7.78
C LEU A 25 -8.43 13.89 -7.93
N VAL A 26 -9.20 14.02 -6.86
CA VAL A 26 -10.62 14.39 -6.90
C VAL A 26 -10.90 15.81 -7.37
N ASP A 27 -9.96 16.75 -7.18
CA ASP A 27 -10.16 18.15 -7.59
C ASP A 27 -10.26 18.29 -9.13
N GLU A 28 -9.56 17.44 -9.88
CA GLU A 28 -9.47 17.52 -11.34
C GLU A 28 -10.10 16.30 -12.05
N ASN A 29 -10.57 15.27 -11.33
CA ASN A 29 -11.03 14.02 -11.91
C ASN A 29 -12.30 13.52 -11.21
N GLU A 30 -13.10 12.70 -11.93
CA GLU A 30 -14.15 11.88 -11.32
C GLU A 30 -13.50 10.64 -10.69
N VAL A 31 -13.69 10.44 -9.38
CA VAL A 31 -13.16 9.30 -8.64
C VAL A 31 -14.30 8.42 -8.14
N VAL A 32 -14.31 7.17 -8.58
CA VAL A 32 -15.26 6.14 -8.12
C VAL A 32 -14.50 5.15 -7.24
N ALA A 33 -14.84 5.07 -5.98
CA ALA A 33 -14.19 4.20 -5.00
C ALA A 33 -15.07 3.01 -4.60
N LEU A 34 -14.50 1.81 -4.60
CA LEU A 34 -15.10 0.59 -4.09
C LEU A 34 -14.28 0.10 -2.89
N ASP A 35 -14.96 -0.17 -1.77
CA ASP A 35 -14.34 -0.78 -0.59
C ASP A 35 -15.41 -1.47 0.27
N ASN A 36 -15.05 -2.51 1.01
CA ASN A 36 -15.94 -3.18 1.94
C ASN A 36 -15.84 -2.65 3.39
N LEU A 37 -15.09 -1.57 3.60
CA LEU A 37 -14.86 -0.89 4.89
C LEU A 37 -14.24 -1.78 5.98
N HIS A 38 -13.58 -2.86 5.61
CA HIS A 38 -12.83 -3.67 6.58
C HIS A 38 -11.74 -2.83 7.29
N ARG A 39 -11.16 -1.87 6.57
CA ARG A 39 -10.27 -0.84 7.10
C ARG A 39 -10.72 0.51 6.55
N ASP A 40 -11.27 1.35 7.39
CA ASP A 40 -11.91 2.60 6.99
C ASP A 40 -11.07 3.82 7.38
N ALA A 41 -10.36 4.39 6.42
CA ALA A 41 -9.68 5.68 6.53
C ALA A 41 -10.49 6.83 5.91
N LEU A 42 -11.62 6.53 5.27
CA LEU A 42 -12.46 7.50 4.57
C LEU A 42 -13.45 8.19 5.50
N SER A 43 -14.07 7.44 6.40
CA SER A 43 -15.12 7.97 7.29
C SER A 43 -14.61 9.14 8.13
N GLY A 44 -15.43 10.18 8.22
CA GLY A 44 -15.09 11.42 8.93
C GLY A 44 -14.09 12.32 8.19
N THR A 45 -13.83 12.05 6.91
CA THR A 45 -13.03 12.93 6.05
C THR A 45 -13.93 13.78 5.15
N ASP A 46 -13.43 14.94 4.73
CA ASP A 46 -14.06 15.84 3.75
C ASP A 46 -14.21 15.19 2.36
N LEU A 47 -13.34 14.25 2.03
CA LEU A 47 -13.40 13.50 0.77
C LEU A 47 -14.75 12.78 0.58
N ALA A 48 -15.33 12.24 1.65
CA ALA A 48 -16.59 11.49 1.57
C ALA A 48 -17.78 12.34 1.04
N THR A 49 -17.69 13.67 1.12
CA THR A 49 -18.72 14.61 0.64
C THR A 49 -18.30 15.41 -0.58
N HIS A 50 -17.14 15.09 -1.17
CA HIS A 50 -16.64 15.82 -2.33
C HIS A 50 -17.49 15.53 -3.58
N PRO A 51 -17.88 16.56 -4.40
CA PRO A 51 -18.82 16.38 -5.52
C PRO A 51 -18.29 15.43 -6.63
N ASN A 52 -16.99 15.34 -6.80
CA ASN A 52 -16.34 14.45 -7.79
C ASN A 52 -15.96 13.09 -7.22
N PHE A 53 -16.36 12.76 -5.99
CA PHE A 53 -16.06 11.50 -5.34
C PHE A 53 -17.32 10.69 -5.09
N ALA A 54 -17.37 9.48 -5.65
CA ALA A 54 -18.45 8.52 -5.42
C ALA A 54 -17.92 7.28 -4.69
N PHE A 55 -18.45 7.03 -3.48
CA PHE A 55 -18.11 5.85 -2.71
C PHE A 55 -19.18 4.77 -2.81
N HIS A 56 -18.74 3.52 -3.02
CA HIS A 56 -19.62 2.34 -3.07
C HIS A 56 -19.11 1.26 -2.12
N ALA A 57 -19.92 0.95 -1.11
CA ALA A 57 -19.67 -0.16 -0.18
C ALA A 57 -19.94 -1.49 -0.91
N ALA A 58 -18.87 -2.19 -1.33
CA ALA A 58 -18.95 -3.46 -2.06
C ALA A 58 -17.66 -4.27 -1.87
N ASP A 59 -17.70 -5.56 -2.24
CA ASP A 59 -16.53 -6.45 -2.19
C ASP A 59 -16.01 -6.70 -3.62
N VAL A 60 -14.69 -6.78 -3.78
CA VAL A 60 -14.05 -7.12 -5.07
C VAL A 60 -14.35 -8.54 -5.54
N LEU A 61 -14.93 -9.37 -4.68
CA LEU A 61 -15.42 -10.69 -5.05
C LEU A 61 -16.78 -10.67 -5.79
N ASP A 62 -17.49 -9.53 -5.76
CA ASP A 62 -18.69 -9.29 -6.57
C ASP A 62 -18.29 -8.78 -7.96
N ALA A 63 -18.06 -9.71 -8.87
CA ALA A 63 -17.57 -9.43 -10.23
C ALA A 63 -18.50 -8.51 -11.01
N ASP A 64 -19.83 -8.67 -10.86
CA ASP A 64 -20.81 -7.86 -11.59
C ASP A 64 -20.80 -6.42 -11.09
N ARG A 65 -20.69 -6.22 -9.77
CA ARG A 65 -20.58 -4.90 -9.18
C ARG A 65 -19.26 -4.22 -9.53
N VAL A 66 -18.15 -4.96 -9.54
CA VAL A 66 -16.85 -4.45 -9.99
C VAL A 66 -16.93 -3.97 -11.44
N ARG A 67 -17.52 -4.79 -12.35
CA ARG A 67 -17.68 -4.44 -13.77
C ARG A 67 -18.56 -3.22 -13.95
N GLU A 68 -19.69 -3.12 -13.23
CA GLU A 68 -20.59 -1.98 -13.27
C GLU A 68 -19.85 -0.68 -12.89
N LEU A 69 -19.10 -0.67 -11.78
CA LEU A 69 -18.42 0.51 -11.27
C LEU A 69 -17.20 0.92 -12.09
N ALA A 70 -16.51 -0.05 -12.70
CA ALA A 70 -15.39 0.18 -13.59
C ALA A 70 -15.82 0.70 -14.98
N ALA A 71 -17.10 0.62 -15.33
CA ALA A 71 -17.59 1.02 -16.64
C ALA A 71 -17.21 2.49 -16.95
N GLY A 72 -16.61 2.70 -18.12
CA GLY A 72 -16.14 4.02 -18.57
C GLY A 72 -14.92 4.57 -17.84
N ALA A 73 -14.30 3.81 -16.94
CA ALA A 73 -13.05 4.23 -16.31
C ALA A 73 -11.91 4.31 -17.35
N THR A 74 -11.18 5.43 -17.31
CA THR A 74 -9.93 5.61 -18.05
C THR A 74 -8.72 5.09 -17.28
N HIS A 75 -8.83 5.09 -15.96
CA HIS A 75 -7.79 4.61 -15.05
C HIS A 75 -8.40 3.71 -13.99
N VAL A 76 -7.77 2.57 -13.77
CA VAL A 76 -8.16 1.60 -12.74
C VAL A 76 -7.01 1.44 -11.76
N VAL A 77 -7.28 1.62 -10.47
CA VAL A 77 -6.31 1.42 -9.38
C VAL A 77 -6.80 0.28 -8.50
N HIS A 78 -6.08 -0.83 -8.51
CA HIS A 78 -6.43 -2.00 -7.71
C HIS A 78 -5.60 -2.07 -6.42
N ALA A 79 -6.08 -1.38 -5.37
CA ALA A 79 -5.44 -1.37 -4.05
C ALA A 79 -6.18 -2.23 -3.01
N ALA A 80 -7.34 -2.79 -3.35
CA ALA A 80 -8.07 -3.70 -2.47
C ALA A 80 -7.30 -5.00 -2.22
N ALA A 81 -6.99 -5.28 -0.96
CA ALA A 81 -6.36 -6.53 -0.56
C ALA A 81 -6.54 -6.78 0.94
N ILE A 82 -6.54 -8.04 1.34
CA ILE A 82 -6.30 -8.40 2.73
C ILE A 82 -4.80 -8.40 2.95
N ALA A 83 -4.34 -7.56 3.88
CA ALA A 83 -2.94 -7.39 4.27
C ALA A 83 -2.80 -7.32 5.80
N GLY A 84 -1.56 -7.46 6.28
CA GLY A 84 -1.21 -7.44 7.70
C GLY A 84 -1.14 -8.84 8.30
N VAL A 85 -0.03 -9.10 9.01
CA VAL A 85 0.37 -10.44 9.49
C VAL A 85 -0.75 -11.12 10.28
N ASP A 86 -1.32 -10.45 11.27
CA ASP A 86 -2.35 -11.04 12.15
C ASP A 86 -3.61 -11.44 11.35
N THR A 87 -4.08 -10.58 10.45
CA THR A 87 -5.25 -10.86 9.61
C THR A 87 -5.01 -12.06 8.69
N VAL A 88 -3.82 -12.12 8.09
CA VAL A 88 -3.41 -13.21 7.18
C VAL A 88 -3.32 -14.54 7.94
N LEU A 89 -2.69 -14.55 9.13
CA LEU A 89 -2.58 -15.74 9.97
C LEU A 89 -3.94 -16.26 10.42
N GLN A 90 -4.88 -15.36 10.74
CA GLN A 90 -6.25 -15.73 11.17
C GLN A 90 -7.13 -16.21 10.02
N SER A 91 -6.91 -15.75 8.78
CA SER A 91 -7.80 -16.03 7.66
C SER A 91 -7.07 -16.23 6.33
N PRO A 92 -6.18 -17.24 6.21
CA PRO A 92 -5.38 -17.44 5.00
C PRO A 92 -6.24 -17.75 3.76
N VAL A 93 -7.32 -18.55 3.92
CA VAL A 93 -8.24 -18.84 2.80
C VAL A 93 -8.92 -17.59 2.28
N ARG A 94 -9.43 -16.73 3.19
CA ARG A 94 -10.05 -15.46 2.77
C ARG A 94 -9.03 -14.54 2.12
N THR A 95 -7.79 -14.52 2.61
CA THR A 95 -6.70 -13.75 2.01
C THR A 95 -6.47 -14.18 0.56
N MET A 96 -6.34 -15.49 0.29
CA MET A 96 -6.19 -16.00 -1.07
C MET A 96 -7.38 -15.63 -1.96
N ARG A 97 -8.62 -15.84 -1.47
CA ARG A 97 -9.82 -15.53 -2.26
C ARG A 97 -9.88 -14.05 -2.64
N VAL A 98 -9.74 -13.15 -1.68
CA VAL A 98 -9.84 -11.70 -1.94
C VAL A 98 -8.70 -11.23 -2.83
N ASN A 99 -7.47 -11.63 -2.53
CA ASN A 99 -6.30 -11.10 -3.24
C ASN A 99 -6.13 -11.71 -4.64
N VAL A 100 -6.53 -12.97 -4.87
CA VAL A 100 -6.38 -13.62 -6.19
C VAL A 100 -7.64 -13.43 -7.03
N ILE A 101 -8.82 -13.84 -6.51
CA ILE A 101 -10.07 -13.75 -7.27
C ILE A 101 -10.48 -12.28 -7.42
N GLY A 102 -10.31 -11.45 -6.38
CA GLY A 102 -10.57 -10.02 -6.47
C GLY A 102 -9.71 -9.34 -7.53
N THR A 103 -8.40 -9.64 -7.59
CA THR A 103 -7.51 -9.11 -8.65
C THR A 103 -7.98 -9.57 -10.04
N TYR A 104 -8.32 -10.85 -10.19
CA TYR A 104 -8.87 -11.37 -11.45
C TYR A 104 -10.14 -10.59 -11.87
N ASN A 105 -11.11 -10.39 -10.97
CA ASN A 105 -12.34 -9.67 -11.27
C ASN A 105 -12.09 -8.23 -11.74
N VAL A 106 -11.11 -7.54 -11.12
CA VAL A 106 -10.78 -6.16 -11.47
C VAL A 106 -10.03 -6.08 -12.81
N LEU A 107 -9.16 -7.06 -13.11
CA LEU A 107 -8.50 -7.19 -14.42
C LEU A 107 -9.53 -7.45 -15.53
N GLU A 108 -10.49 -8.36 -15.33
CA GLU A 108 -11.58 -8.62 -16.30
C GLU A 108 -12.46 -7.38 -16.52
N ALA A 109 -12.77 -6.64 -15.45
CA ALA A 109 -13.53 -5.40 -15.56
C ALA A 109 -12.76 -4.33 -16.36
N ALA A 110 -11.45 -4.19 -16.14
CA ALA A 110 -10.60 -3.28 -16.90
C ALA A 110 -10.47 -3.73 -18.36
N LEU A 111 -10.31 -5.03 -18.63
CA LEU A 111 -10.25 -5.57 -19.98
C LEU A 111 -11.56 -5.32 -20.77
N ALA A 112 -12.70 -5.39 -20.09
CA ALA A 112 -13.99 -5.06 -20.72
C ALA A 112 -14.09 -3.60 -21.17
N THR A 113 -13.22 -2.72 -20.65
CA THR A 113 -13.10 -1.30 -21.04
C THR A 113 -11.83 -1.02 -21.85
N LEU A 114 -11.20 -2.01 -22.46
CA LEU A 114 -9.90 -1.90 -23.14
C LEU A 114 -9.84 -0.78 -24.19
N GLY A 115 -10.96 -0.41 -24.80
CA GLY A 115 -11.03 0.71 -25.75
C GLY A 115 -10.94 2.10 -25.11
N THR A 116 -11.09 2.20 -23.78
CA THR A 116 -11.09 3.48 -23.03
C THR A 116 -10.05 3.50 -21.91
N VAL A 117 -9.68 2.33 -21.36
CA VAL A 117 -8.69 2.27 -20.27
C VAL A 117 -7.30 2.64 -20.77
N GLU A 118 -6.74 3.67 -20.14
CA GLU A 118 -5.40 4.21 -20.43
C GLU A 118 -4.36 3.64 -19.46
N ARG A 119 -4.80 3.19 -18.25
CA ARG A 119 -3.89 2.66 -17.22
C ARG A 119 -4.62 1.73 -16.24
N PHE A 120 -3.98 0.59 -15.96
CA PHE A 120 -4.31 -0.28 -14.84
C PHE A 120 -3.14 -0.31 -13.85
N LEU A 121 -3.33 0.18 -12.64
CA LEU A 121 -2.32 0.17 -11.58
C LEU A 121 -2.61 -0.98 -10.61
N ASP A 122 -1.72 -1.98 -10.59
CA ASP A 122 -1.75 -3.09 -9.64
C ASP A 122 -0.86 -2.80 -8.42
N PHE A 123 -1.39 -3.09 -7.24
CA PHE A 123 -0.61 -3.09 -6.00
C PHE A 123 -0.12 -4.50 -5.69
N SER A 124 1.15 -4.79 -5.96
CA SER A 124 1.86 -5.92 -5.40
C SER A 124 2.38 -5.57 -3.98
N THR A 125 3.51 -6.07 -3.58
CA THR A 125 4.09 -5.85 -2.25
C THR A 125 5.58 -6.12 -2.23
N SER A 126 6.32 -5.44 -1.36
CA SER A 126 7.72 -5.80 -1.08
C SER A 126 7.90 -7.19 -0.45
N GLU A 127 6.82 -7.82 0.02
CA GLU A 127 6.88 -9.17 0.59
C GLU A 127 7.16 -10.26 -0.43
N VAL A 128 6.95 -10.01 -1.73
CA VAL A 128 7.31 -10.94 -2.80
C VAL A 128 8.81 -11.22 -2.88
N PHE A 129 9.65 -10.36 -2.30
CA PHE A 129 11.09 -10.57 -2.23
C PHE A 129 11.57 -11.45 -1.08
N GLY A 130 10.65 -11.97 -0.23
CA GLY A 130 10.96 -12.92 0.84
C GLY A 130 11.54 -12.27 2.11
N THR A 131 12.32 -13.07 2.87
CA THR A 131 12.83 -12.69 4.21
C THR A 131 13.99 -11.70 4.17
N HIS A 132 14.86 -11.79 3.14
CA HIS A 132 16.07 -11.01 2.99
C HIS A 132 16.05 -10.20 1.69
N ALA A 133 15.51 -9.00 1.76
CA ALA A 133 15.38 -8.09 0.63
C ALA A 133 16.34 -6.89 0.80
N TYR A 134 17.60 -7.04 0.40
CA TYR A 134 18.60 -5.97 0.45
C TYR A 134 18.86 -5.39 -0.93
N ASN A 135 18.58 -4.11 -1.10
CA ASN A 135 18.77 -3.38 -2.36
C ASN A 135 18.15 -4.11 -3.57
N VAL A 136 16.98 -4.73 -3.32
CA VAL A 136 16.31 -5.58 -4.29
C VAL A 136 15.76 -4.80 -5.46
N LYS A 137 15.92 -5.35 -6.68
CA LYS A 137 15.37 -4.82 -7.92
C LYS A 137 14.12 -5.58 -8.32
N GLU A 138 13.26 -4.96 -9.11
CA GLU A 138 11.95 -5.46 -9.53
C GLU A 138 12.02 -6.80 -10.27
N GLY A 139 13.05 -7.04 -11.04
CA GLY A 139 13.25 -8.31 -11.78
C GLY A 139 13.96 -9.42 -11.01
N GLN A 140 14.17 -9.28 -9.69
CA GLN A 140 14.80 -10.34 -8.91
C GLN A 140 13.85 -11.52 -8.67
N VAL A 141 14.44 -12.72 -8.63
CA VAL A 141 13.71 -13.95 -8.31
C VAL A 141 13.09 -13.87 -6.92
N SER A 142 11.80 -14.13 -6.83
CA SER A 142 11.07 -14.22 -5.57
C SER A 142 11.44 -15.51 -4.84
N THR A 143 11.84 -15.41 -3.56
CA THR A 143 12.06 -16.56 -2.68
C THR A 143 11.14 -16.43 -1.48
N ILE A 144 9.98 -17.06 -1.56
CA ILE A 144 8.97 -17.04 -0.53
C ILE A 144 9.11 -18.28 0.34
N GLY A 145 8.71 -18.20 1.62
CA GLY A 145 8.86 -19.29 2.59
C GLY A 145 8.03 -20.53 2.27
N SER A 146 8.12 -21.53 3.14
CA SER A 146 7.60 -22.88 2.90
C SER A 146 6.09 -22.91 2.70
N VAL A 147 5.63 -23.83 1.86
CA VAL A 147 4.19 -24.16 1.73
C VAL A 147 3.66 -24.65 3.08
N GLY A 148 2.49 -24.14 3.48
CA GLY A 148 1.86 -24.43 4.78
C GLY A 148 2.14 -23.38 5.85
N GLU A 149 3.11 -22.52 5.68
CA GLU A 149 3.29 -21.34 6.55
C GLU A 149 2.33 -20.22 6.16
N ALA A 150 1.23 -20.08 6.92
CA ALA A 150 0.18 -19.08 6.64
C ALA A 150 0.71 -17.65 6.52
N ARG A 151 1.85 -17.33 7.15
CA ARG A 151 2.52 -16.02 7.07
C ARG A 151 2.79 -15.58 5.63
N TRP A 152 3.09 -16.52 4.74
CA TRP A 152 3.45 -16.23 3.36
C TRP A 152 2.27 -16.19 2.38
N THR A 153 1.05 -16.53 2.85
CA THR A 153 -0.16 -16.52 2.02
C THR A 153 -0.37 -15.16 1.34
N TYR A 154 -0.11 -14.06 2.04
CA TYR A 154 -0.22 -12.72 1.48
C TYR A 154 0.78 -12.51 0.34
N ALA A 155 2.05 -12.81 0.55
CA ALA A 155 3.08 -12.63 -0.47
C ALA A 155 2.79 -13.47 -1.73
N VAL A 156 2.39 -14.75 -1.54
CA VAL A 156 2.00 -15.64 -2.65
C VAL A 156 0.80 -15.08 -3.41
N SER A 157 -0.23 -14.62 -2.70
CA SER A 157 -1.43 -14.07 -3.34
C SER A 157 -1.14 -12.80 -4.16
N LYS A 158 -0.25 -11.93 -3.66
CA LYS A 158 0.14 -10.70 -4.36
C LYS A 158 1.08 -11.00 -5.54
N LEU A 159 1.99 -11.97 -5.40
CA LEU A 159 2.83 -12.43 -6.51
C LEU A 159 1.97 -13.04 -7.64
N ALA A 160 0.93 -13.81 -7.30
CA ALA A 160 -0.01 -14.33 -8.31
C ALA A 160 -0.77 -13.20 -9.02
N GLY A 161 -1.19 -12.15 -8.29
CA GLY A 161 -1.83 -10.95 -8.87
C GLY A 161 -0.89 -10.21 -9.84
N GLU A 162 0.36 -10.04 -9.46
CA GLU A 162 1.39 -9.40 -10.30
C GLU A 162 1.62 -10.18 -11.60
N HIS A 163 1.75 -11.53 -11.50
CA HIS A 163 1.85 -12.37 -12.70
C HIS A 163 0.62 -12.25 -13.59
N MET A 164 -0.59 -12.21 -13.02
CA MET A 164 -1.81 -11.99 -13.82
C MET A 164 -1.79 -10.63 -14.52
N ALA A 165 -1.48 -9.55 -13.81
CA ALA A 165 -1.42 -8.20 -14.40
C ALA A 165 -0.42 -8.13 -15.56
N HIS A 166 0.75 -8.79 -15.41
CA HIS A 166 1.76 -8.88 -16.47
C HIS A 166 1.26 -9.69 -17.68
N ALA A 167 0.63 -10.86 -17.44
CA ALA A 167 0.07 -11.67 -18.51
C ALA A 167 -1.04 -10.92 -19.28
N TYR A 168 -1.91 -10.19 -18.59
CA TYR A 168 -2.93 -9.35 -19.23
C TYR A 168 -2.32 -8.23 -20.09
N HIS A 169 -1.17 -7.72 -19.69
CA HIS A 169 -0.42 -6.78 -20.53
C HIS A 169 0.11 -7.45 -21.79
N ASP A 170 0.85 -8.53 -21.64
CA ASP A 170 1.59 -9.18 -22.73
C ASP A 170 0.68 -9.83 -23.76
N GLU A 171 -0.40 -10.51 -23.30
CA GLU A 171 -1.27 -11.27 -24.18
C GLU A 171 -2.45 -10.46 -24.72
N LEU A 172 -3.00 -9.55 -23.90
CA LEU A 172 -4.26 -8.87 -24.16
C LEU A 172 -4.09 -7.36 -24.38
N GLY A 173 -2.88 -6.82 -24.19
CA GLY A 173 -2.58 -5.40 -24.41
C GLY A 173 -3.16 -4.46 -23.37
N LEU A 174 -3.58 -4.96 -22.19
CA LEU A 174 -4.02 -4.09 -21.09
C LEU A 174 -2.84 -3.22 -20.61
N PRO A 175 -2.97 -1.88 -20.52
CA PRO A 175 -1.86 -1.00 -20.14
C PRO A 175 -1.60 -1.04 -18.63
N THR A 176 -1.04 -2.17 -18.13
CA THR A 176 -0.79 -2.39 -16.71
C THR A 176 0.50 -1.74 -16.24
N VAL A 177 0.55 -1.39 -14.97
CA VAL A 177 1.74 -1.04 -14.20
C VAL A 177 1.59 -1.64 -12.80
N THR A 178 2.66 -2.22 -12.28
CA THR A 178 2.67 -2.81 -10.93
C THR A 178 3.56 -1.99 -9.99
N VAL A 179 3.16 -1.86 -8.73
CA VAL A 179 3.98 -1.23 -7.70
C VAL A 179 4.23 -2.20 -6.55
N HIS A 180 5.46 -2.15 -6.00
CA HIS A 180 5.85 -2.83 -4.77
C HIS A 180 6.02 -1.80 -3.65
N PRO A 181 5.02 -1.56 -2.81
CA PRO A 181 5.13 -0.67 -1.66
C PRO A 181 6.10 -1.23 -0.61
N PHE A 182 6.99 -0.36 -0.08
CA PHE A 182 7.88 -0.69 1.03
C PHE A 182 7.47 0.10 2.27
N ASN A 183 6.83 -0.57 3.25
CA ASN A 183 6.46 -0.06 4.58
C ASN A 183 5.94 1.38 4.59
N VAL A 184 4.82 1.61 3.93
CA VAL A 184 4.19 2.93 3.84
C VAL A 184 3.59 3.33 5.19
N TYR A 185 3.82 4.56 5.62
CA TYR A 185 3.28 5.12 6.87
C TYR A 185 2.90 6.59 6.69
N GLY A 186 2.10 7.11 7.62
CA GLY A 186 1.71 8.51 7.63
C GLY A 186 0.37 8.79 8.29
N PRO A 187 -0.09 10.05 8.23
CA PRO A 187 -1.43 10.46 8.66
C PRO A 187 -2.54 9.63 8.02
N GLY A 188 -3.55 9.26 8.79
CA GLY A 188 -4.67 8.45 8.29
C GLY A 188 -4.39 6.95 8.20
N GLN A 189 -3.20 6.47 8.58
CA GLN A 189 -2.92 5.03 8.59
C GLN A 189 -3.85 4.30 9.55
N ILE A 190 -4.50 3.26 9.05
CA ILE A 190 -5.36 2.33 9.79
C ILE A 190 -4.84 0.91 9.66
N GLY A 191 -5.25 0.02 10.55
CA GLY A 191 -4.76 -1.35 10.60
C GLY A 191 -3.38 -1.49 11.26
N GLY A 192 -2.66 -2.57 10.97
CA GLY A 192 -1.35 -2.84 11.55
C GLY A 192 -0.24 -1.94 10.98
N GLY A 193 0.84 -1.83 11.72
CA GLY A 193 2.05 -1.09 11.33
C GLY A 193 2.84 -0.62 12.53
N ALA A 194 4.17 -0.84 12.53
CA ALA A 194 5.00 -0.55 13.70
C ALA A 194 5.00 0.93 14.07
N ILE A 195 5.13 1.85 13.09
CA ILE A 195 5.13 3.31 13.35
C ILE A 195 3.83 3.73 14.01
N ARG A 196 2.67 3.30 13.46
CA ARG A 196 1.38 3.61 14.05
C ARG A 196 1.27 3.09 15.48
N ALA A 197 1.56 1.80 15.70
CA ALA A 197 1.46 1.16 17.02
C ALA A 197 2.37 1.85 18.05
N PHE A 198 3.58 2.23 17.66
CA PHE A 198 4.50 2.97 18.51
C PHE A 198 3.97 4.36 18.83
N ILE A 199 3.47 5.11 17.85
CA ILE A 199 2.92 6.46 18.08
C ILE A 199 1.71 6.40 19.02
N GLU A 200 0.72 5.54 18.76
CA GLU A 200 -0.48 5.39 19.61
C GLU A 200 -0.09 5.00 21.05
N THR A 201 0.90 4.12 21.21
CA THR A 201 1.38 3.69 22.52
C THR A 201 2.16 4.80 23.23
N ALA A 202 3.00 5.53 22.48
CA ALA A 202 3.78 6.65 23.02
C ALA A 202 2.88 7.81 23.46
N LEU A 203 1.87 8.17 22.68
CA LEU A 203 0.90 9.22 23.02
C LEU A 203 0.03 8.85 24.23
N ALA A 204 -0.18 7.55 24.45
CA ALA A 204 -0.84 7.05 25.66
C ALA A 204 0.09 6.98 26.89
N GLY A 205 1.34 7.44 26.78
CA GLY A 205 2.34 7.42 27.87
C GLY A 205 2.80 6.02 28.27
N ARG A 206 2.53 5.00 27.45
CA ARG A 206 2.86 3.60 27.74
C ARG A 206 4.19 3.17 27.10
N GLY A 207 4.78 2.08 27.60
CA GLY A 207 6.00 1.48 27.03
C GLY A 207 5.74 0.88 25.64
N LEU A 208 6.64 1.15 24.69
CA LEU A 208 6.59 0.66 23.34
C LEU A 208 6.98 -0.82 23.29
N THR A 209 6.13 -1.65 22.68
CA THR A 209 6.39 -3.09 22.60
C THR A 209 7.09 -3.44 21.30
N ILE A 210 8.27 -4.08 21.42
CA ILE A 210 9.01 -4.67 20.30
C ILE A 210 8.84 -6.19 20.37
N HIS A 211 8.46 -6.80 19.25
CA HIS A 211 8.41 -8.25 19.10
C HIS A 211 9.75 -8.77 18.55
N GLY A 212 10.34 -9.77 19.23
CA GLY A 212 11.71 -10.20 19.01
C GLY A 212 12.73 -9.29 19.69
N ASP A 213 13.93 -9.20 19.14
CA ASP A 213 15.04 -8.37 19.65
C ASP A 213 15.12 -6.95 19.04
N GLY A 214 14.26 -6.67 18.05
CA GLY A 214 14.23 -5.38 17.36
C GLY A 214 15.34 -5.17 16.33
N SER A 215 16.10 -6.21 15.98
CA SER A 215 17.19 -6.15 14.98
C SER A 215 16.69 -6.08 13.53
N GLN A 216 15.42 -6.43 13.27
CA GLN A 216 14.84 -6.40 11.95
C GLN A 216 14.95 -5.01 11.33
N ILE A 217 15.43 -4.92 10.08
CA ILE A 217 15.63 -3.67 9.36
C ILE A 217 14.52 -3.44 8.34
N ARG A 218 13.92 -2.26 8.37
CA ARG A 218 12.89 -1.82 7.42
C ARG A 218 13.21 -0.44 6.86
N ALA A 219 12.98 -0.28 5.57
CA ALA A 219 12.94 1.03 4.92
C ALA A 219 11.50 1.57 4.96
N TRP A 220 11.31 2.79 5.40
CA TRP A 220 10.01 3.42 5.64
C TRP A 220 9.71 4.49 4.61
N CYS A 221 8.54 4.44 3.98
CA CYS A 221 8.12 5.38 2.95
C CYS A 221 6.95 6.24 3.47
N TYR A 222 7.10 7.56 3.45
CA TYR A 222 6.00 8.44 3.81
C TYR A 222 4.90 8.41 2.75
N VAL A 223 3.64 8.47 3.18
CA VAL A 223 2.49 8.25 2.29
C VAL A 223 2.40 9.24 1.14
N ASP A 224 2.79 10.51 1.34
CA ASP A 224 2.79 11.49 0.24
C ASP A 224 3.82 11.16 -0.84
N ASP A 225 5.01 10.67 -0.46
CA ASP A 225 6.00 10.18 -1.43
C ASP A 225 5.47 8.97 -2.21
N MET A 226 4.78 8.05 -1.52
CA MET A 226 4.09 6.93 -2.18
C MET A 226 3.08 7.43 -3.19
N VAL A 227 2.19 8.36 -2.81
CA VAL A 227 1.15 8.89 -3.70
C VAL A 227 1.75 9.59 -4.91
N VAL A 228 2.85 10.35 -4.75
CA VAL A 228 3.57 10.93 -5.89
C VAL A 228 4.05 9.87 -6.87
N ALA A 229 4.59 8.74 -6.38
CA ALA A 229 4.97 7.62 -7.26
C ALA A 229 3.77 7.04 -8.01
N LEU A 230 2.63 6.86 -7.32
CA LEU A 230 1.40 6.35 -7.95
C LEU A 230 0.89 7.27 -9.05
N LEU A 231 0.88 8.58 -8.82
CA LEU A 231 0.49 9.57 -9.82
C LEU A 231 1.39 9.48 -11.06
N LEU A 232 2.71 9.38 -10.87
CA LEU A 232 3.64 9.21 -11.99
C LEU A 232 3.41 7.87 -12.73
N CYS A 233 3.10 6.79 -12.02
CA CYS A 233 2.72 5.51 -12.65
C CYS A 233 1.44 5.63 -13.47
N LEU A 234 0.48 6.45 -13.05
CA LEU A 234 -0.75 6.71 -13.79
C LEU A 234 -0.54 7.61 -15.02
N GLU A 235 0.39 8.56 -14.94
CA GLU A 235 0.60 9.59 -15.97
C GLU A 235 1.65 9.23 -17.04
N ARG A 236 2.76 8.56 -16.62
CA ARG A 236 3.92 8.37 -17.48
C ARG A 236 3.74 7.21 -18.46
N PRO A 237 3.90 7.42 -19.79
CA PRO A 237 3.85 6.33 -20.77
C PRO A 237 4.89 5.24 -20.49
N GLU A 238 6.07 5.63 -19.98
CA GLU A 238 7.19 4.74 -19.66
C GLU A 238 6.85 3.75 -18.53
N ALA A 239 5.76 3.98 -17.80
CA ALA A 239 5.31 3.08 -16.75
C ALA A 239 4.55 1.85 -17.28
N VAL A 240 4.03 1.89 -18.51
CA VAL A 240 3.23 0.78 -19.09
C VAL A 240 4.07 -0.49 -19.20
N GLY A 241 3.53 -1.61 -18.74
CA GLY A 241 4.20 -2.92 -18.72
C GLY A 241 5.34 -3.04 -17.70
N GLN A 242 5.48 -2.05 -16.79
CA GLN A 242 6.57 -2.03 -15.83
C GLN A 242 6.11 -2.33 -14.40
N ALA A 243 7.04 -2.84 -13.58
CA ALA A 243 6.91 -2.89 -12.14
C ALA A 243 7.89 -1.88 -11.50
N PHE A 244 7.50 -1.27 -10.37
CA PHE A 244 8.31 -0.29 -9.65
C PHE A 244 8.35 -0.56 -8.16
N ASN A 245 9.56 -0.61 -7.58
CA ASN A 245 9.74 -0.52 -6.16
C ASN A 245 9.51 0.92 -5.68
N VAL A 246 8.60 1.10 -4.74
CA VAL A 246 8.28 2.40 -4.14
C VAL A 246 8.57 2.38 -2.66
N GLY A 247 9.64 3.06 -2.25
CA GLY A 247 10.12 3.08 -0.88
C GLY A 247 11.26 4.08 -0.68
N ASN A 248 11.65 4.31 0.57
CA ASN A 248 12.77 5.21 0.88
C ASN A 248 13.93 4.43 1.52
N ALA A 249 14.92 4.03 0.72
CA ALA A 249 16.08 3.29 1.21
C ALA A 249 16.91 4.07 2.24
N ARG A 250 16.89 5.43 2.21
CA ARG A 250 17.57 6.27 3.19
C ARG A 250 16.94 6.22 4.59
N SER A 251 15.66 5.85 4.65
CA SER A 251 14.90 5.69 5.90
C SER A 251 14.95 4.24 6.44
N ALA A 252 16.00 3.49 6.10
CA ALA A 252 16.21 2.14 6.59
C ALA A 252 16.78 2.17 8.02
N VAL A 253 16.03 1.62 8.96
CA VAL A 253 16.42 1.55 10.38
C VAL A 253 15.99 0.22 10.99
N THR A 254 16.60 -0.15 12.12
CA THR A 254 16.13 -1.27 12.93
C THR A 254 14.80 -0.93 13.60
N ILE A 255 14.00 -1.94 13.94
CA ILE A 255 12.77 -1.72 14.73
C ILE A 255 13.07 -1.11 16.07
N TYR A 256 14.24 -1.43 16.67
CA TYR A 256 14.70 -0.81 17.92
C TYR A 256 14.98 0.69 17.75
N ASP A 257 15.76 1.09 16.73
CA ASP A 257 16.01 2.51 16.44
C ASP A 257 14.72 3.27 16.13
N LEU A 258 13.81 2.66 15.36
CA LEU A 258 12.50 3.23 15.11
C LEU A 258 11.73 3.52 16.41
N ALA A 259 11.69 2.57 17.34
CA ALA A 259 11.02 2.75 18.63
C ALA A 259 11.63 3.91 19.43
N GLN A 260 12.97 4.00 19.47
CA GLN A 260 13.67 5.11 20.14
C GLN A 260 13.34 6.47 19.50
N ARG A 261 13.29 6.56 18.17
CA ARG A 261 12.91 7.78 17.45
C ARG A 261 11.48 8.20 17.79
N VAL A 262 10.52 7.28 17.69
CA VAL A 262 9.11 7.58 18.03
C VAL A 262 8.99 8.02 19.49
N GLN A 263 9.64 7.34 20.44
CA GLN A 263 9.62 7.70 21.85
C GLN A 263 10.14 9.13 22.06
N ARG A 264 11.28 9.45 21.47
CA ARG A 264 11.91 10.79 21.56
C ARG A 264 11.03 11.87 20.95
N LEU A 265 10.53 11.67 19.71
CA LEU A 265 9.74 12.66 18.97
C LEU A 265 8.33 12.85 19.58
N ALA A 266 7.76 11.83 20.17
CA ALA A 266 6.49 11.92 20.88
C ALA A 266 6.63 12.56 22.28
N GLY A 267 7.86 12.65 22.84
CA GLY A 267 8.10 13.07 24.21
C GLY A 267 7.55 12.07 25.24
N SER A 268 7.51 10.77 24.90
CA SER A 268 6.89 9.75 25.75
C SER A 268 7.81 9.34 26.90
N PRO A 269 7.31 9.29 28.16
CA PRO A 269 8.07 8.80 29.31
C PRO A 269 8.12 7.26 29.36
N GLY A 270 7.32 6.56 28.54
CA GLY A 270 7.27 5.10 28.51
C GLY A 270 8.61 4.50 28.03
N GLY A 271 8.99 3.35 28.57
CA GLY A 271 10.20 2.62 28.13
C GLY A 271 9.93 1.77 26.90
N ILE A 272 10.93 0.97 26.50
CA ILE A 272 10.81 -0.06 25.47
C ILE A 272 10.69 -1.42 26.15
N VAL A 273 9.72 -2.23 25.74
CA VAL A 273 9.44 -3.57 26.28
C VAL A 273 9.58 -4.59 25.16
N PHE A 274 10.35 -5.65 25.38
CA PHE A 274 10.51 -6.74 24.44
C PHE A 274 9.53 -7.88 24.73
N ARG A 275 8.95 -8.45 23.66
CA ARG A 275 8.06 -9.61 23.71
C ARG A 275 8.55 -10.68 22.74
N PRO A 276 8.40 -11.96 23.04
CA PRO A 276 8.74 -13.03 22.10
C PRO A 276 8.00 -12.86 20.76
N LEU A 277 8.67 -13.21 19.67
CA LEU A 277 8.09 -13.32 18.33
C LEU A 277 7.83 -14.80 18.05
N HIS A 278 6.61 -15.17 17.66
CA HIS A 278 6.18 -16.57 17.51
C HIS A 278 5.97 -17.00 16.05
N TYR A 279 6.37 -16.19 15.08
CA TYR A 279 6.29 -16.50 13.64
C TYR A 279 7.55 -16.00 12.92
N ALA A 280 7.81 -16.57 11.73
CA ALA A 280 8.88 -16.09 10.88
C ALA A 280 8.58 -14.65 10.42
N ASP A 281 9.51 -13.75 10.63
CA ASP A 281 9.40 -12.37 10.16
C ASP A 281 10.43 -12.09 9.07
N VAL A 282 10.24 -10.99 8.37
CA VAL A 282 11.21 -10.46 7.44
C VAL A 282 12.35 -9.84 8.23
N GLU A 283 13.58 -10.26 7.95
CA GLU A 283 14.76 -9.75 8.67
C GLU A 283 15.25 -8.44 8.08
N LEU A 284 15.24 -8.33 6.75
CA LEU A 284 15.77 -7.18 6.05
C LEU A 284 14.88 -6.83 4.85
N ARG A 285 14.50 -5.54 4.72
CA ARG A 285 13.66 -5.06 3.62
C ARG A 285 14.03 -3.64 3.22
N ILE A 286 14.92 -3.54 2.21
CA ILE A 286 15.42 -2.27 1.65
C ILE A 286 15.28 -2.31 0.13
N PRO A 287 14.55 -1.34 -0.49
CA PRO A 287 14.35 -1.30 -1.93
C PRO A 287 15.57 -0.76 -2.67
N ASN A 288 15.76 -1.21 -3.92
CA ASN A 288 16.41 -0.42 -4.96
C ASN A 288 15.31 0.34 -5.71
N VAL A 289 15.38 1.65 -5.72
CA VAL A 289 14.42 2.54 -6.42
C VAL A 289 15.03 3.16 -7.69
N GLY A 290 16.12 2.58 -8.18
CA GLY A 290 16.85 3.10 -9.36
C GLY A 290 15.97 3.18 -10.59
N LYS A 291 15.11 2.18 -10.83
CA LYS A 291 14.18 2.14 -11.96
C LYS A 291 13.12 3.25 -11.88
N ALA A 292 12.54 3.47 -10.69
CA ALA A 292 11.58 4.56 -10.48
C ALA A 292 12.23 5.93 -10.70
N ARG A 293 13.50 6.11 -10.28
CA ARG A 293 14.26 7.33 -10.54
C ARG A 293 14.52 7.53 -12.03
N GLU A 294 14.94 6.49 -12.73
CA GLU A 294 15.32 6.55 -14.15
C GLU A 294 14.10 6.80 -15.05
N LEU A 295 13.02 6.03 -14.90
CA LEU A 295 11.87 6.06 -15.81
C LEU A 295 10.81 7.08 -15.40
N LEU A 296 10.61 7.30 -14.11
CA LEU A 296 9.56 8.20 -13.61
C LEU A 296 10.11 9.53 -13.09
N GLY A 297 11.43 9.65 -12.90
CA GLY A 297 12.01 10.79 -12.21
C GLY A 297 11.65 10.88 -10.74
N TRP A 298 11.25 9.75 -10.13
CA TRP A 298 10.76 9.69 -8.75
C TRP A 298 11.85 9.31 -7.75
N GLU A 299 11.83 10.02 -6.64
CA GLU A 299 12.60 9.68 -5.44
C GLU A 299 11.83 10.17 -4.20
N ALA A 300 11.85 9.39 -3.12
CA ALA A 300 11.28 9.79 -1.84
C ALA A 300 11.98 11.04 -1.28
N LYS A 301 11.21 12.00 -0.78
CA LYS A 301 11.72 13.30 -0.30
C LYS A 301 11.62 13.46 1.20
N VAL A 302 10.62 12.85 1.83
CA VAL A 302 10.36 13.01 3.27
C VAL A 302 11.30 12.11 4.06
N ASP A 303 12.08 12.70 4.96
CA ASP A 303 12.95 11.97 5.88
C ASP A 303 12.13 11.32 7.02
N LEU A 304 12.69 10.25 7.63
CA LEU A 304 11.96 9.43 8.59
C LEU A 304 11.50 10.23 9.81
N ASP A 305 12.37 11.05 10.41
CA ASP A 305 12.02 11.83 11.60
C ASP A 305 10.93 12.86 11.27
N GLU A 306 11.06 13.58 10.15
CA GLU A 306 10.04 14.52 9.66
C GLU A 306 8.68 13.84 9.43
N GLY A 307 8.67 12.69 8.78
CA GLY A 307 7.43 11.93 8.53
C GLY A 307 6.79 11.41 9.82
N ILE A 308 7.60 10.99 10.80
CA ILE A 308 7.12 10.59 12.13
C ILE A 308 6.52 11.80 12.86
N GLU A 309 7.16 12.96 12.85
CA GLU A 309 6.64 14.18 13.49
C GLU A 309 5.29 14.60 12.90
N ARG A 310 5.16 14.63 11.57
CA ARG A 310 3.90 14.92 10.88
C ARG A 310 2.81 13.91 11.26
N THR A 311 3.17 12.64 11.38
CA THR A 311 2.24 11.57 11.76
C THR A 311 1.81 11.71 13.23
N ILE A 312 2.73 12.00 14.15
CA ILE A 312 2.43 12.27 15.57
C ILE A 312 1.48 13.47 15.70
N ALA A 313 1.75 14.57 14.99
CA ALA A 313 0.91 15.77 15.02
C ALA A 313 -0.53 15.44 14.61
N TRP A 314 -0.72 14.64 13.54
CA TRP A 314 -2.04 14.21 13.10
C TRP A 314 -2.76 13.35 14.15
N TYR A 315 -2.07 12.38 14.78
CA TYR A 315 -2.68 11.55 15.83
C TYR A 315 -3.05 12.36 17.08
N ARG A 316 -2.25 13.38 17.46
CA ARG A 316 -2.59 14.30 18.56
C ARG A 316 -3.88 15.04 18.28
N GLN A 317 -4.02 15.67 17.12
CA GLN A 317 -5.25 16.36 16.71
C GLN A 317 -6.47 15.43 16.73
N LYS A 318 -6.32 14.20 16.30
CA LYS A 318 -7.41 13.21 16.31
C LYS A 318 -7.83 12.76 17.72
N LEU A 319 -6.92 12.80 18.69
CA LEU A 319 -7.22 12.46 20.10
C LEU A 319 -7.88 13.62 20.84
N GLU A 320 -7.73 14.86 20.36
CA GLU A 320 -8.32 16.08 20.93
C GLU A 320 -9.70 16.41 20.35
N ALA A 321 -10.05 15.83 19.19
CA ALA A 321 -11.34 16.02 18.49
C ALA A 321 -12.40 14.99 18.92
#